data_776c9939d37e705318ecf987ec229251
#
_entry.id   776c9939d37e705318ecf987ec229251
#
_cell.length_a   1.000
_cell.length_b   1.000
_cell.length_c   1.000
_cell.angle_alpha   90.00
_cell.angle_beta   90.00
_cell.angle_gamma   90.00
#
_symmetry.space_group_name_H-M   'P 1'
#
loop_
_entity.id
_entity.type
_entity.pdbx_description
1 polymer ?
#
loop_
_entity_poly.entity_id
_entity_poly.type
_entity_poly.pdbx_seq_one_letter_code
_entity_poly.pdbx_strand_id
1 'polypeptide(L)'
;MFYSRTLSDKARRYARRVPKGPRGKNIVGQRVAEARNLIEPAITQDALSGKLARLGIQLDRAAIAKIENNHRRVLDYELKALATALGVHVDWLFGDER
;
A
#
# COMPACT_ATOMS: atom_id res chain seq x y z
N MET A 1 -15.91 18.33 -17.34
CA MET A 1 -15.06 18.30 -17.17
C MET A 1 -14.08 18.44 -17.94
N PHE A 2 -13.50 18.74 -18.10
CA PHE A 2 -12.70 18.86 -18.74
C PHE A 2 -11.44 18.52 -18.57
N TYR A 3 -10.98 18.31 -17.92
CA TYR A 3 -9.65 17.91 -17.77
C TYR A 3 -9.32 16.66 -18.51
N SER A 4 -10.25 16.07 -19.01
CA SER A 4 -10.08 14.78 -19.64
C SER A 4 -9.27 14.81 -20.91
N ARG A 5 -9.11 15.96 -21.52
CA ARG A 5 -8.45 15.96 -22.76
C ARG A 5 -6.97 15.87 -22.69
N THR A 6 -6.38 16.47 -21.71
CA THR A 6 -4.93 16.38 -21.55
C THR A 6 -4.62 16.25 -20.11
N LEU A 7 -3.60 15.47 -19.82
CA LEU A 7 -3.10 15.37 -18.47
C LEU A 7 -2.16 16.54 -18.22
N SER A 8 -2.11 17.00 -16.99
CA SER A 8 -1.14 17.99 -16.60
C SER A 8 0.26 17.41 -16.74
N ASP A 9 1.25 18.28 -16.82
CA ASP A 9 2.63 17.81 -16.88
C ASP A 9 2.98 16.96 -15.68
N LYS A 10 2.47 17.33 -14.51
CA LYS A 10 2.71 16.56 -13.32
C LYS A 10 2.12 15.17 -13.43
N ALA A 11 0.90 15.07 -13.93
CA ALA A 11 0.25 13.78 -14.08
C ALA A 11 0.97 12.91 -15.09
N ARG A 12 1.48 13.50 -16.16
CA ARG A 12 2.22 12.75 -17.15
C ARG A 12 3.51 12.18 -16.59
N ARG A 13 4.22 12.99 -15.79
CA ARG A 13 5.44 12.52 -15.18
C ARG A 13 5.16 11.38 -14.22
N TYR A 14 4.07 11.49 -13.49
CA TYR A 14 3.68 10.42 -12.58
C TYR A 14 3.40 9.15 -13.35
N ALA A 15 2.62 9.26 -14.41
CA ALA A 15 2.26 8.09 -15.21
C ALA A 15 3.48 7.40 -15.77
N ARG A 16 4.49 8.16 -16.17
CA ARG A 16 5.70 7.55 -16.73
C ARG A 16 6.53 6.83 -15.69
N ARG A 17 6.37 7.18 -14.41
CA ARG A 17 7.12 6.51 -13.37
C ARG A 17 6.45 5.25 -12.87
N VAL A 18 5.20 5.05 -13.22
CA VAL A 18 4.50 3.85 -12.81
C VAL A 18 5.10 2.67 -13.57
N PRO A 19 5.49 1.60 -12.87
CA PRO A 19 6.03 0.42 -13.54
C PRO A 19 5.05 -0.15 -14.53
N LYS A 20 5.56 -0.80 -15.55
CA LYS A 20 4.71 -1.38 -16.59
C LYS A 20 3.87 -2.52 -16.09
N GLY A 21 4.21 -3.10 -15.00
CA GLY A 21 3.42 -4.18 -14.44
C GLY A 21 3.95 -4.52 -13.07
N PRO A 22 3.21 -5.31 -12.34
CA PRO A 22 3.63 -5.67 -10.99
C PRO A 22 4.74 -6.69 -11.01
N ARG A 23 5.56 -6.64 -9.96
CA ARG A 23 6.53 -7.69 -9.73
C ARG A 23 5.91 -8.69 -8.81
N GLY A 24 4.95 -9.41 -9.30
CA GLY A 24 4.16 -10.30 -8.48
C GLY A 24 2.74 -9.82 -8.49
N LYS A 25 2.02 -10.03 -7.40
CA LYS A 25 0.58 -9.81 -7.38
C LYS A 25 0.17 -8.47 -6.80
N ASN A 26 1.11 -7.70 -6.28
CA ASN A 26 0.83 -6.34 -5.83
C ASN A 26 2.12 -5.53 -5.95
N ILE A 27 1.99 -4.22 -5.85
CA ILE A 27 3.14 -3.32 -5.94
C ILE A 27 3.37 -2.57 -4.65
N VAL A 28 2.63 -2.88 -3.58
CA VAL A 28 2.70 -2.12 -2.33
C VAL A 28 3.39 -2.89 -1.20
N GLY A 29 3.64 -4.17 -1.39
CA GLY A 29 4.09 -5.02 -0.29
C GLY A 29 5.35 -4.56 0.39
N GLN A 30 6.34 -4.15 -0.38
CA GLN A 30 7.59 -3.71 0.19
C GLN A 30 7.40 -2.47 1.06
N ARG A 31 6.55 -1.54 0.59
CA ARG A 31 6.25 -0.34 1.37
C ARG A 31 5.46 -0.65 2.63
N VAL A 32 4.59 -1.66 2.57
CA VAL A 32 3.86 -2.10 3.76
C VAL A 32 4.86 -2.55 4.82
N ALA A 33 5.83 -3.37 4.43
CA ALA A 33 6.85 -3.84 5.37
C ALA A 33 7.69 -2.69 5.89
N GLU A 34 8.07 -1.75 5.02
CA GLU A 34 8.83 -0.58 5.43
C GLU A 34 8.07 0.26 6.45
N ALA A 35 6.79 0.53 6.17
CA ALA A 35 5.99 1.35 7.08
C ALA A 35 5.88 0.68 8.44
N ARG A 36 5.67 -0.63 8.45
CA ARG A 36 5.55 -1.37 9.68
C ARG A 36 6.82 -1.22 10.53
N ASN A 37 7.96 -1.19 9.89
CA ASN A 37 9.24 -1.08 10.58
C ASN A 37 9.62 0.36 10.92
N LEU A 38 8.99 1.35 10.28
CA LEU A 38 9.28 2.77 10.56
C LEU A 38 8.46 3.34 11.70
N ILE A 39 7.36 2.67 12.06
CA ILE A 39 6.56 3.10 13.20
C ILE A 39 7.40 2.97 14.47
N GLU A 40 7.26 3.91 15.39
CA GLU A 40 7.97 3.88 16.65
C GLU A 40 7.02 3.61 17.80
N PRO A 41 7.13 2.44 18.42
CA PRO A 41 8.03 1.34 18.09
C PRO A 41 7.52 0.53 16.90
N ALA A 42 8.43 -0.15 16.24
CA ALA A 42 8.05 -1.00 15.11
C ALA A 42 7.05 -2.06 15.56
N ILE A 43 6.14 -2.41 14.67
CA ILE A 43 5.12 -3.39 15.00
C ILE A 43 5.32 -4.66 14.18
N THR A 44 4.85 -5.77 14.75
CA THR A 44 4.96 -7.06 14.09
C THR A 44 3.83 -7.23 13.09
N GLN A 45 3.94 -8.27 12.27
CA GLN A 45 2.84 -8.61 11.36
C GLN A 45 1.58 -8.97 12.14
N ASP A 46 1.73 -9.63 13.29
CA ASP A 46 0.58 -9.94 14.14
C ASP A 46 -0.09 -8.67 14.67
N ALA A 47 0.72 -7.70 15.10
CA ALA A 47 0.17 -6.44 15.58
C ALA A 47 -0.57 -5.70 14.48
N LEU A 48 -0.04 -5.73 13.27
CA LEU A 48 -0.72 -5.12 12.13
C LEU A 48 -2.04 -5.84 11.86
N SER A 49 -2.05 -7.16 11.92
CA SER A 49 -3.27 -7.93 11.78
C SER A 49 -4.33 -7.47 12.77
N GLY A 50 -3.92 -7.26 14.02
CA GLY A 50 -4.85 -6.78 15.06
C GLY A 50 -5.39 -5.39 14.76
N LYS A 51 -4.55 -4.50 14.27
CA LYS A 51 -5.01 -3.15 13.89
C LYS A 51 -6.02 -3.21 12.76
N LEU A 52 -5.75 -4.06 11.77
CA LEU A 52 -6.66 -4.22 10.64
C LEU A 52 -8.00 -4.80 11.08
N ALA A 53 -7.98 -5.74 12.00
CA ALA A 53 -9.22 -6.33 12.52
C ALA A 53 -10.10 -5.27 13.13
N ARG A 54 -9.52 -4.29 13.82
CA ARG A 54 -10.30 -3.19 14.40
C ARG A 54 -10.94 -2.31 13.34
N LEU A 55 -10.39 -2.33 12.15
CA LEU A 55 -10.95 -1.58 11.03
C LEU A 55 -11.89 -2.44 10.20
N GLY A 56 -12.18 -3.65 10.65
CA GLY A 56 -13.10 -4.54 9.96
C GLY A 56 -12.48 -5.34 8.84
N ILE A 57 -11.15 -5.39 8.78
CA ILE A 57 -10.44 -6.09 7.72
C ILE A 57 -9.76 -7.32 8.30
N GLN A 58 -10.08 -8.47 7.72
CA GLN A 58 -9.56 -9.75 8.19
C GLN A 58 -8.36 -10.15 7.34
N LEU A 59 -7.18 -9.80 7.80
CA LEU A 59 -5.93 -10.25 7.19
C LEU A 59 -5.08 -10.80 8.31
N ASP A 60 -4.88 -12.11 8.31
CA ASP A 60 -4.07 -12.70 9.33
C ASP A 60 -2.58 -12.51 8.99
N ARG A 61 -1.73 -12.97 9.89
CA ARG A 61 -0.30 -12.82 9.75
C ARG A 61 0.20 -13.41 8.43
N ALA A 62 -0.31 -14.59 8.07
CA ALA A 62 0.12 -15.25 6.84
C ALA A 62 -0.25 -14.43 5.61
N ALA A 63 -1.46 -13.84 5.62
CA ALA A 63 -1.90 -12.99 4.51
C ALA A 63 -1.02 -11.75 4.41
N ILE A 64 -0.68 -11.15 5.54
CA ILE A 64 0.19 -9.97 5.55
C ILE A 64 1.56 -10.33 5.02
N ALA A 65 2.11 -11.47 5.44
CA ALA A 65 3.41 -11.91 4.94
C ALA A 65 3.39 -12.08 3.43
N LYS A 66 2.31 -12.65 2.90
CA LYS A 66 2.18 -12.82 1.46
C LYS A 66 2.08 -11.48 0.74
N ILE A 67 1.39 -10.50 1.34
CA ILE A 67 1.32 -9.16 0.77
C ILE A 67 2.71 -8.54 0.73
N GLU A 68 3.45 -8.64 1.83
CA GLU A 68 4.77 -8.02 1.92
C GLU A 68 5.76 -8.65 0.94
N ASN A 69 5.53 -9.90 0.58
CA ASN A 69 6.38 -10.60 -0.39
C ASN A 69 5.82 -10.55 -1.80
N ASN A 70 4.78 -9.77 -2.03
CA ASN A 70 4.15 -9.59 -3.34
C ASN A 70 3.52 -10.88 -3.88
N HIS A 71 3.13 -11.79 -3.00
CA HIS A 71 2.55 -13.07 -3.39
C HIS A 71 1.02 -13.08 -3.31
N ARG A 72 0.40 -11.97 -2.91
CA ARG A 72 -1.02 -11.88 -2.74
C ARG A 72 -1.51 -10.54 -3.27
N ARG A 73 -2.65 -10.56 -3.94
CA ARG A 73 -3.28 -9.31 -4.38
C ARG A 73 -3.80 -8.55 -3.17
N VAL A 74 -3.87 -7.25 -3.32
CA VAL A 74 -4.41 -6.37 -2.29
C VAL A 74 -5.64 -5.68 -2.88
N LEU A 75 -6.78 -5.86 -2.23
CA LEU A 75 -8.01 -5.24 -2.66
C LEU A 75 -8.01 -3.78 -2.22
N ASP A 76 -8.80 -2.96 -2.91
CA ASP A 76 -8.77 -1.52 -2.65
C ASP A 76 -9.10 -1.18 -1.22
N TYR A 77 -10.11 -1.83 -0.62
CA TYR A 77 -10.45 -1.53 0.77
C TYR A 77 -9.40 -2.07 1.73
N GLU A 78 -8.68 -3.12 1.35
CA GLU A 78 -7.56 -3.60 2.15
C GLU A 78 -6.42 -2.60 2.12
N LEU A 79 -6.16 -2.03 0.95
CA LEU A 79 -5.11 -1.03 0.79
C LEU A 79 -5.40 0.19 1.66
N LYS A 80 -6.65 0.65 1.62
CA LYS A 80 -7.04 1.79 2.44
C LYS A 80 -6.85 1.50 3.93
N ALA A 81 -7.25 0.31 4.35
CA ALA A 81 -7.09 -0.08 5.75
C ALA A 81 -5.63 -0.19 6.14
N LEU A 82 -4.79 -0.72 5.26
CA LEU A 82 -3.36 -0.80 5.52
C LEU A 82 -2.77 0.60 5.72
N ALA A 83 -3.13 1.52 4.85
CA ALA A 83 -2.63 2.90 4.98
C ALA A 83 -3.06 3.51 6.30
N THR A 84 -4.32 3.32 6.68
CA THR A 84 -4.85 3.84 7.94
C THR A 84 -4.13 3.21 9.13
N ALA A 85 -3.99 1.89 9.12
CA ALA A 85 -3.36 1.18 10.24
C ALA A 85 -1.89 1.57 10.40
N LEU A 86 -1.23 1.85 9.29
CA LEU A 86 0.19 2.19 9.30
C LEU A 86 0.44 3.69 9.44
N GLY A 87 -0.62 4.50 9.38
CA GLY A 87 -0.49 5.93 9.53
C GLY A 87 0.19 6.62 8.37
N VAL A 88 0.06 6.07 7.18
CA VAL A 88 0.65 6.65 5.97
C VAL A 88 -0.44 6.93 4.95
N HIS A 89 -0.13 7.78 3.98
CA HIS A 89 -1.03 8.01 2.86
C HIS A 89 -0.94 6.84 1.89
N VAL A 90 -2.05 6.58 1.20
CA VAL A 90 -2.06 5.54 0.17
C VAL A 90 -0.99 5.82 -0.88
N ASP A 91 -0.79 7.08 -1.23
CA ASP A 91 0.23 7.47 -2.20
C ASP A 91 1.61 6.98 -1.79
N TRP A 92 1.90 7.06 -0.51
CA TRP A 92 3.20 6.63 -0.03
C TRP A 92 3.38 5.13 -0.24
N LEU A 93 2.32 4.36 -0.08
CA LEU A 93 2.38 2.92 -0.30
C LEU A 93 2.65 2.59 -1.77
N PHE A 94 2.26 3.47 -2.68
CA PHE A 94 2.55 3.30 -4.09
C PHE A 94 3.95 3.78 -4.46
N GLY A 95 4.71 4.30 -3.51
CA GLY A 95 6.04 4.78 -3.78
C GLY A 95 6.12 6.25 -4.14
N ASP A 96 4.99 6.95 -4.09
CA ASP A 96 4.98 8.39 -4.31
C ASP A 96 5.40 9.07 -3.04
N GLU A 97 6.41 9.88 -3.14
CA GLU A 97 6.86 10.65 -1.98
C GLU A 97 6.51 12.10 -2.15
N ARG A 98 6.11 12.68 -1.07
CA ARG A 98 5.64 14.05 -1.09
C ARG A 98 6.48 14.91 -0.21
#